data_2b1b305be54d890d2f1c4d029116d8ff
#
_entry.id   2b1b305be54d890d2f1c4d029116d8ff
#
_cell.length_a   1.000
_cell.length_b   1.000
_cell.length_c   1.000
_cell.angle_alpha   90.00
_cell.angle_beta   90.00
_cell.angle_gamma   90.00
#
_symmetry.space_group_name_H-M   'P 1'
#
loop_
_entity.id
_entity.type
_entity.pdbx_description
1 polymer ?
#
loop_
_entity_poly.entity_id
_entity_poly.type
_entity_poly.pdbx_seq_one_letter_code
_entity_poly.pdbx_strand_id
1 'polypeptide(L)'
;MIDTAGQKPLQDSCERQKHSLEESRNALGEDHPDTLTAMLDLADCLWAQGRLIAARKLEEAVVEGRRRLLGERHPDTLKAIGKLAVSLAAQGNLEQARQLQEQIVRGRRALLGDADLETLRAVNNLAGTVAAQGDFTRARELLASVLATTCCEFGERHPDSLTTMSNLAAVLWQEGDRAEAYALQQQVVEMRRRGSGENDEATRAAVAVIEMMERDPGY
;
A
#
# COMPACT_ATOMS: atom_id res chain seq x y z
N MET A 1 25.10 12.76 14.12
CA MET A 1 24.13 13.70 14.74
C MET A 1 22.78 13.38 14.10
N ILE A 2 21.87 12.80 14.87
CA ILE A 2 20.52 12.46 14.40
C ILE A 2 19.76 13.78 14.25
N ASP A 3 19.15 14.00 13.11
CA ASP A 3 18.41 15.21 12.76
C ASP A 3 17.20 15.39 13.72
N THR A 4 17.41 16.18 14.77
CA THR A 4 16.39 16.47 15.79
C THR A 4 15.33 17.47 15.33
N ALA A 5 15.53 18.13 14.18
CA ALA A 5 14.61 19.14 13.67
C ALA A 5 13.33 18.52 13.06
N GLY A 6 13.41 17.33 12.50
CA GLY A 6 12.25 16.60 11.94
C GLY A 6 11.44 15.80 12.96
N GLN A 7 12.02 15.44 14.11
CA GLN A 7 11.35 14.60 15.12
C GLN A 7 10.34 15.34 15.99
N LYS A 8 10.57 16.61 16.29
CA LYS A 8 9.71 17.41 17.17
C LYS A 8 8.29 17.64 16.59
N PRO A 9 8.13 18.04 15.32
CA PRO A 9 6.79 18.16 14.71
C PRO A 9 6.00 16.85 14.69
N LEU A 10 6.70 15.72 14.53
CA LEU A 10 6.09 14.41 14.52
C LEU A 10 5.62 13.96 15.91
N GLN A 11 6.39 14.28 16.96
CA GLN A 11 5.99 14.04 18.35
C GLN A 11 4.77 14.87 18.74
N ASP A 12 4.78 16.17 18.42
CA ASP A 12 3.67 17.08 18.69
C ASP A 12 2.39 16.64 17.95
N SER A 13 2.52 16.06 16.76
CA SER A 13 1.40 15.48 16.01
C SER A 13 0.83 14.26 16.72
N CYS A 14 1.66 13.32 17.15
CA CYS A 14 1.22 12.12 17.86
C CYS A 14 0.56 12.41 19.21
N GLU A 15 1.04 13.40 19.95
CA GLU A 15 0.40 13.80 21.21
C GLU A 15 -0.99 14.43 20.96
N ARG A 16 -1.16 15.18 19.88
CA ARG A 16 -2.49 15.68 19.48
C ARG A 16 -3.44 14.54 19.11
N GLN A 17 -2.99 13.56 18.33
CA GLN A 17 -3.82 12.41 17.97
C GLN A 17 -4.20 11.57 19.20
N LYS A 18 -3.29 11.44 20.15
CA LYS A 18 -3.53 10.75 21.40
C LYS A 18 -4.60 11.44 22.25
N HIS A 19 -4.52 12.77 22.35
CA HIS A 19 -5.51 13.58 23.06
C HIS A 19 -6.89 13.49 22.38
N SER A 20 -6.95 13.63 21.06
CA SER A 20 -8.18 13.47 20.27
C SER A 20 -8.82 12.10 20.46
N LEU A 21 -8.02 11.03 20.52
CA LEU A 21 -8.51 9.68 20.80
C LEU A 21 -9.09 9.60 22.23
N GLU A 22 -8.43 10.15 23.23
CA GLU A 22 -8.92 10.16 24.62
C GLU A 22 -10.25 10.92 24.75
N GLU A 23 -10.37 12.07 24.08
CA GLU A 23 -11.62 12.84 24.03
C GLU A 23 -12.74 12.02 23.37
N SER A 24 -12.48 11.41 22.23
CA SER A 24 -13.46 10.58 21.51
C SER A 24 -13.91 9.37 22.33
N ARG A 25 -12.98 8.68 23.01
CA ARG A 25 -13.27 7.57 23.93
C ARG A 25 -14.19 7.99 25.06
N ASN A 26 -13.89 9.11 25.70
CA ASN A 26 -14.66 9.61 26.84
C ASN A 26 -16.06 10.07 26.42
N ALA A 27 -16.20 10.70 25.26
CA ALA A 27 -17.45 11.25 24.78
C ALA A 27 -18.37 10.21 24.11
N LEU A 28 -17.79 9.26 23.37
CA LEU A 28 -18.53 8.41 22.45
C LEU A 28 -18.38 6.90 22.73
N GLY A 29 -17.36 6.53 23.49
CA GLY A 29 -17.02 5.13 23.77
C GLY A 29 -16.03 4.53 22.76
N GLU A 30 -15.51 3.33 23.10
CA GLU A 30 -14.46 2.64 22.32
C GLU A 30 -14.90 2.24 20.91
N ASP A 31 -16.12 1.78 20.76
CA ASP A 31 -16.62 1.22 19.50
C ASP A 31 -17.28 2.27 18.58
N HIS A 32 -17.27 3.56 18.96
CA HIS A 32 -17.84 4.58 18.09
C HIS A 32 -17.01 4.77 16.80
N PRO A 33 -17.64 4.95 15.62
CA PRO A 33 -16.90 5.13 14.35
C PRO A 33 -15.83 6.22 14.40
N ASP A 34 -16.10 7.34 15.08
CA ASP A 34 -15.13 8.44 15.22
C ASP A 34 -13.95 8.06 16.14
N THR A 35 -14.22 7.29 17.19
CA THR A 35 -13.16 6.76 18.06
C THR A 35 -12.26 5.79 17.28
N LEU A 36 -12.86 4.88 16.51
CA LEU A 36 -12.10 3.97 15.65
C LEU A 36 -11.29 4.72 14.57
N THR A 37 -11.79 5.85 14.09
CA THR A 37 -11.04 6.70 13.16
C THR A 37 -9.87 7.39 13.84
N ALA A 38 -10.08 7.98 15.03
CA ALA A 38 -9.01 8.56 15.82
C ALA A 38 -7.92 7.54 16.21
N MET A 39 -8.30 6.27 16.44
CA MET A 39 -7.33 5.17 16.64
C MET A 39 -6.47 4.93 15.41
N LEU A 40 -7.02 4.99 14.19
CA LEU A 40 -6.23 4.87 12.96
C LEU A 40 -5.30 6.06 12.75
N ASP A 41 -5.75 7.27 13.04
CA ASP A 41 -4.92 8.48 12.91
C ASP A 41 -3.72 8.42 13.87
N LEU A 42 -3.93 7.92 15.09
CA LEU A 42 -2.85 7.67 16.03
C LEU A 42 -1.93 6.53 15.54
N ALA A 43 -2.48 5.47 14.96
CA ALA A 43 -1.70 4.37 14.41
C ALA A 43 -0.79 4.85 13.27
N ASP A 44 -1.28 5.68 12.36
CA ASP A 44 -0.49 6.29 11.28
C ASP A 44 0.67 7.12 11.84
N CYS A 45 0.42 7.90 12.88
CA CYS A 45 1.44 8.69 13.54
C CYS A 45 2.51 7.82 14.23
N LEU A 46 2.10 6.76 14.91
CA LEU A 46 3.01 5.81 15.55
C LEU A 46 3.84 5.05 14.52
N TRP A 47 3.24 4.70 13.40
CA TRP A 47 3.93 4.06 12.27
C TRP A 47 5.02 4.97 11.72
N ALA A 48 4.72 6.26 11.50
CA ALA A 48 5.69 7.27 11.06
C ALA A 48 6.86 7.48 12.07
N GLN A 49 6.62 7.22 13.37
CA GLN A 49 7.67 7.21 14.40
C GLN A 49 8.47 5.88 14.45
N GLY A 50 8.17 4.89 13.61
CA GLY A 50 8.77 3.56 13.67
C GLY A 50 8.26 2.68 14.82
N ARG A 51 7.21 3.11 15.54
CA ARG A 51 6.60 2.36 16.64
C ARG A 51 5.60 1.32 16.13
N LEU A 52 6.07 0.44 15.26
CA LEU A 52 5.25 -0.48 14.45
C LEU A 52 4.36 -1.41 15.29
N ILE A 53 4.85 -1.90 16.44
CA ILE A 53 4.05 -2.79 17.32
C ILE A 53 2.87 -2.03 17.94
N ALA A 54 3.06 -0.78 18.32
CA ALA A 54 2.00 0.03 18.91
C ALA A 54 0.95 0.42 17.86
N ALA A 55 1.39 0.79 16.65
CA ALA A 55 0.50 1.06 15.51
C ALA A 55 -0.37 -0.16 15.19
N ARG A 56 0.24 -1.34 15.03
CA ARG A 56 -0.47 -2.58 14.75
C ARG A 56 -1.56 -2.92 15.77
N LYS A 57 -1.28 -2.74 17.07
CA LYS A 57 -2.29 -3.01 18.11
C LYS A 57 -3.54 -2.14 17.96
N LEU A 58 -3.38 -0.88 17.58
CA LEU A 58 -4.51 0.00 17.31
C LEU A 58 -5.25 -0.43 16.04
N GLU A 59 -4.52 -0.79 14.99
CA GLU A 59 -5.11 -1.28 13.74
C GLU A 59 -5.91 -2.57 13.95
N GLU A 60 -5.39 -3.52 14.73
CA GLU A 60 -6.09 -4.77 15.11
C GLU A 60 -7.41 -4.47 15.85
N ALA A 61 -7.38 -3.53 16.80
CA ALA A 61 -8.58 -3.11 17.54
C ALA A 61 -9.60 -2.44 16.62
N VAL A 62 -9.16 -1.58 15.69
CA VAL A 62 -10.04 -0.93 14.71
C VAL A 62 -10.66 -1.95 13.76
N VAL A 63 -9.89 -2.91 13.25
CA VAL A 63 -10.43 -3.97 12.39
C VAL A 63 -11.53 -4.73 13.10
N GLU A 64 -11.30 -5.12 14.36
CA GLU A 64 -12.29 -5.84 15.15
C GLU A 64 -13.54 -4.99 15.43
N GLY A 65 -13.39 -3.73 15.82
CA GLY A 65 -14.50 -2.81 16.04
C GLY A 65 -15.34 -2.61 14.77
N ARG A 66 -14.68 -2.33 13.63
CA ARG A 66 -15.36 -2.16 12.35
C ARG A 66 -16.03 -3.43 11.84
N ARG A 67 -15.45 -4.62 12.07
CA ARG A 67 -16.10 -5.90 11.77
C ARG A 67 -17.41 -6.08 12.53
N ARG A 68 -17.41 -5.75 13.82
CA ARG A 68 -18.64 -5.84 14.64
C ARG A 68 -19.72 -4.85 14.21
N LEU A 69 -19.33 -3.62 13.91
CA LEU A 69 -20.28 -2.54 13.59
C LEU A 69 -20.80 -2.59 12.17
N LEU A 70 -19.93 -2.85 11.21
CA LEU A 70 -20.20 -2.65 9.78
C LEU A 70 -20.19 -3.97 8.99
N GLY A 71 -19.63 -5.01 9.57
CA GLY A 71 -19.42 -6.29 8.90
C GLY A 71 -18.08 -6.36 8.16
N GLU A 72 -17.72 -7.57 7.78
CA GLU A 72 -16.41 -7.92 7.25
C GLU A 72 -16.12 -7.35 5.85
N ARG A 73 -17.19 -7.17 5.05
CA ARG A 73 -17.08 -6.67 3.66
C ARG A 73 -17.28 -5.18 3.51
N HIS A 74 -17.57 -4.46 4.59
CA HIS A 74 -17.78 -3.02 4.50
C HIS A 74 -16.51 -2.31 4.01
N PRO A 75 -16.61 -1.30 3.13
CA PRO A 75 -15.43 -0.58 2.59
C PRO A 75 -14.49 -0.07 3.68
N ASP A 76 -15.01 0.48 4.78
CA ASP A 76 -14.17 0.96 5.88
C ASP A 76 -13.49 -0.15 6.66
N THR A 77 -14.13 -1.32 6.79
CA THR A 77 -13.50 -2.52 7.37
C THR A 77 -12.37 -2.99 6.48
N LEU A 78 -12.60 -3.10 5.16
CA LEU A 78 -11.56 -3.49 4.20
C LEU A 78 -10.40 -2.49 4.16
N LYS A 79 -10.68 -1.20 4.32
CA LYS A 79 -9.64 -0.16 4.43
C LYS A 79 -8.78 -0.33 5.69
N ALA A 80 -9.40 -0.63 6.85
CA ALA A 80 -8.66 -0.90 8.09
C ALA A 80 -7.81 -2.17 7.97
N ILE A 81 -8.37 -3.24 7.38
CA ILE A 81 -7.63 -4.49 7.10
C ILE A 81 -6.41 -4.19 6.21
N GLY A 82 -6.55 -3.28 5.23
CA GLY A 82 -5.43 -2.87 4.37
C GLY A 82 -4.28 -2.22 5.12
N LYS A 83 -4.57 -1.34 6.07
CA LYS A 83 -3.54 -0.73 6.94
C LYS A 83 -2.84 -1.79 7.80
N LEU A 84 -3.60 -2.67 8.44
CA LEU A 84 -3.05 -3.77 9.23
C LEU A 84 -2.16 -4.70 8.38
N ALA A 85 -2.56 -5.01 7.15
CA ALA A 85 -1.75 -5.82 6.24
C ALA A 85 -0.40 -5.18 5.91
N VAL A 86 -0.37 -3.85 5.69
CA VAL A 86 0.89 -3.09 5.49
C VAL A 86 1.78 -3.16 6.73
N SER A 87 1.21 -2.93 7.91
CA SER A 87 1.95 -3.00 9.18
C SER A 87 2.52 -4.39 9.46
N LEU A 88 1.78 -5.44 9.13
CA LEU A 88 2.25 -6.83 9.24
C LEU A 88 3.38 -7.12 8.26
N ALA A 89 3.25 -6.69 7.00
CA ALA A 89 4.30 -6.87 5.99
C ALA A 89 5.60 -6.15 6.38
N ALA A 90 5.50 -4.91 6.88
CA ALA A 90 6.65 -4.16 7.38
C ALA A 90 7.35 -4.82 8.57
N GLN A 91 6.66 -5.64 9.35
CA GLN A 91 7.20 -6.44 10.46
C GLN A 91 7.67 -7.84 10.04
N GLY A 92 7.65 -8.16 8.73
CA GLY A 92 8.04 -9.46 8.21
C GLY A 92 6.97 -10.56 8.33
N ASN A 93 5.78 -10.24 8.84
CA ASN A 93 4.66 -11.20 8.96
C ASN A 93 3.92 -11.35 7.63
N LEU A 94 4.66 -11.74 6.57
CA LEU A 94 4.17 -11.74 5.20
C LEU A 94 3.00 -12.68 4.96
N GLU A 95 2.96 -13.82 5.64
CA GLU A 95 1.86 -14.78 5.50
C GLU A 95 0.53 -14.20 6.00
N GLN A 96 0.53 -13.56 7.17
CA GLN A 96 -0.67 -12.91 7.70
C GLN A 96 -1.08 -11.71 6.83
N ALA A 97 -0.11 -10.93 6.36
CA ALA A 97 -0.37 -9.82 5.44
C ALA A 97 -1.05 -10.31 4.15
N ARG A 98 -0.55 -11.42 3.57
CA ARG A 98 -1.14 -12.04 2.38
C ARG A 98 -2.59 -12.47 2.61
N GLN A 99 -2.85 -13.17 3.70
CA GLN A 99 -4.21 -13.62 4.04
C GLN A 99 -5.20 -12.46 4.14
N LEU A 100 -4.79 -11.35 4.79
CA LEU A 100 -5.61 -10.15 4.88
C LEU A 100 -5.82 -9.49 3.51
N GLN A 101 -4.80 -9.43 2.67
CA GLN A 101 -4.94 -8.88 1.33
C GLN A 101 -5.82 -9.75 0.42
N GLU A 102 -5.74 -11.07 0.52
CA GLU A 102 -6.67 -11.97 -0.17
C GLU A 102 -8.12 -11.74 0.29
N GLN A 103 -8.33 -11.49 1.58
CA GLN A 103 -9.64 -11.12 2.11
C GLN A 103 -10.14 -9.81 1.49
N ILE A 104 -9.29 -8.78 1.38
CA ILE A 104 -9.63 -7.50 0.73
C ILE A 104 -10.02 -7.74 -0.73
N VAL A 105 -9.22 -8.48 -1.47
CA VAL A 105 -9.49 -8.80 -2.90
C VAL A 105 -10.86 -9.49 -3.03
N ARG A 106 -11.13 -10.52 -2.23
CA ARG A 106 -12.44 -11.20 -2.25
C ARG A 106 -13.60 -10.26 -1.91
N GLY A 107 -13.41 -9.40 -0.90
CA GLY A 107 -14.42 -8.43 -0.47
C GLY A 107 -14.73 -7.40 -1.55
N ARG A 108 -13.68 -6.80 -2.14
CA ARG A 108 -13.83 -5.79 -3.21
C ARG A 108 -14.42 -6.38 -4.49
N ARG A 109 -13.98 -7.56 -4.91
CA ARG A 109 -14.57 -8.29 -6.04
C ARG A 109 -16.07 -8.49 -5.88
N ALA A 110 -16.49 -8.89 -4.70
CA ALA A 110 -17.90 -9.12 -4.42
C ALA A 110 -18.75 -7.84 -4.39
N LEU A 111 -18.15 -6.70 -4.03
CA LEU A 111 -18.84 -5.41 -3.94
C LEU A 111 -18.81 -4.61 -5.24
N LEU A 112 -17.69 -4.63 -5.96
CA LEU A 112 -17.36 -3.69 -7.03
C LEU A 112 -17.10 -4.37 -8.37
N GLY A 113 -16.82 -5.68 -8.36
CA GLY A 113 -16.43 -6.45 -9.55
C GLY A 113 -14.92 -6.51 -9.77
N ASP A 114 -14.50 -7.31 -10.74
CA ASP A 114 -13.09 -7.57 -11.03
C ASP A 114 -12.37 -6.40 -11.71
N ALA A 115 -13.07 -5.63 -12.54
CA ALA A 115 -12.50 -4.52 -13.30
C ALA A 115 -12.50 -3.18 -12.53
N ASP A 116 -13.10 -3.13 -11.34
CA ASP A 116 -13.10 -1.93 -10.53
C ASP A 116 -11.68 -1.57 -10.05
N LEU A 117 -11.37 -0.28 -10.07
CA LEU A 117 -10.04 0.24 -9.78
C LEU A 117 -9.56 -0.12 -8.36
N GLU A 118 -10.46 -0.11 -7.39
CA GLU A 118 -10.13 -0.48 -6.01
C GLU A 118 -9.85 -1.99 -5.88
N THR A 119 -10.54 -2.82 -6.67
CA THR A 119 -10.25 -4.26 -6.76
C THR A 119 -8.87 -4.49 -7.38
N LEU A 120 -8.57 -3.82 -8.48
CA LEU A 120 -7.29 -3.93 -9.18
C LEU A 120 -6.12 -3.45 -8.30
N ARG A 121 -6.29 -2.36 -7.56
CA ARG A 121 -5.32 -1.89 -6.57
C ARG A 121 -5.09 -2.91 -5.44
N ALA A 122 -6.16 -3.58 -4.99
CA ALA A 122 -6.01 -4.63 -3.98
C ALA A 122 -5.21 -5.83 -4.50
N VAL A 123 -5.43 -6.25 -5.75
CA VAL A 123 -4.64 -7.33 -6.38
C VAL A 123 -3.19 -6.90 -6.56
N ASN A 124 -2.94 -5.65 -6.92
CA ASN A 124 -1.60 -5.09 -7.05
C ASN A 124 -0.83 -5.12 -5.71
N ASN A 125 -1.49 -4.76 -4.60
CA ASN A 125 -0.90 -4.84 -3.27
C ASN A 125 -0.63 -6.30 -2.84
N LEU A 126 -1.55 -7.21 -3.15
CA LEU A 126 -1.36 -8.66 -2.92
C LEU A 126 -0.12 -9.17 -3.67
N ALA A 127 0.04 -8.78 -4.94
CA ALA A 127 1.20 -9.17 -5.73
C ALA A 127 2.52 -8.71 -5.09
N GLY A 128 2.56 -7.49 -4.53
CA GLY A 128 3.74 -7.00 -3.81
C GLY A 128 4.09 -7.87 -2.59
N THR A 129 3.10 -8.31 -1.82
CA THR A 129 3.33 -9.20 -0.66
C THR A 129 3.75 -10.60 -1.10
N VAL A 130 3.16 -11.13 -2.17
CA VAL A 130 3.54 -12.42 -2.76
C VAL A 130 4.98 -12.38 -3.27
N ALA A 131 5.38 -11.29 -3.93
CA ALA A 131 6.77 -11.06 -4.35
C ALA A 131 7.72 -11.00 -3.14
N ALA A 132 7.33 -10.32 -2.06
CA ALA A 132 8.12 -10.27 -0.83
C ALA A 132 8.29 -11.65 -0.16
N GLN A 133 7.38 -12.59 -0.40
CA GLN A 133 7.51 -13.99 0.00
C GLN A 133 8.44 -14.81 -0.91
N GLY A 134 8.92 -14.23 -2.02
CA GLY A 134 9.79 -14.88 -3.00
C GLY A 134 9.03 -15.63 -4.12
N ASP A 135 7.70 -15.60 -4.13
CA ASP A 135 6.90 -16.20 -5.22
C ASP A 135 6.73 -15.19 -6.37
N PHE A 136 7.83 -14.92 -7.06
CA PHE A 136 7.86 -13.95 -8.15
C PHE A 136 6.98 -14.37 -9.32
N THR A 137 6.93 -15.67 -9.64
CA THR A 137 6.07 -16.20 -10.71
C THR A 137 4.61 -15.87 -10.48
N ARG A 138 4.13 -16.10 -9.26
CA ARG A 138 2.75 -15.77 -8.90
C ARG A 138 2.49 -14.27 -8.87
N ALA A 139 3.44 -13.49 -8.36
CA ALA A 139 3.34 -12.03 -8.37
C ALA A 139 3.25 -11.46 -9.79
N ARG A 140 4.08 -11.98 -10.71
CA ARG A 140 4.05 -11.62 -12.14
C ARG A 140 2.71 -11.93 -12.79
N GLU A 141 2.14 -13.12 -12.56
CA GLU A 141 0.81 -13.49 -13.08
C GLU A 141 -0.28 -12.50 -12.60
N LEU A 142 -0.28 -12.17 -11.31
CA LEU A 142 -1.22 -11.21 -10.75
C LEU A 142 -1.08 -9.84 -11.40
N LEU A 143 0.15 -9.32 -11.49
CA LEU A 143 0.43 -8.02 -12.07
C LEU A 143 0.12 -7.95 -13.56
N ALA A 144 0.43 -9.01 -14.34
CA ALA A 144 0.09 -9.08 -15.75
C ALA A 144 -1.42 -9.03 -15.97
N SER A 145 -2.20 -9.75 -15.14
CA SER A 145 -3.67 -9.71 -15.20
C SER A 145 -4.21 -8.32 -14.87
N VAL A 146 -3.69 -7.67 -13.81
CA VAL A 146 -4.08 -6.30 -13.44
C VAL A 146 -3.73 -5.33 -14.55
N LEU A 147 -2.52 -5.42 -15.12
CA LEU A 147 -2.06 -4.53 -16.19
C LEU A 147 -2.94 -4.65 -17.43
N ALA A 148 -3.25 -5.87 -17.87
CA ALA A 148 -4.14 -6.10 -19.01
C ALA A 148 -5.51 -5.43 -18.79
N THR A 149 -6.09 -5.59 -17.60
CA THR A 149 -7.39 -5.00 -17.29
C THR A 149 -7.30 -3.47 -17.18
N THR A 150 -6.30 -2.92 -16.47
CA THR A 150 -6.15 -1.46 -16.33
C THR A 150 -5.89 -0.78 -17.67
N CYS A 151 -5.08 -1.39 -18.53
CA CYS A 151 -4.83 -0.84 -19.88
C CYS A 151 -6.10 -0.87 -20.75
N CYS A 152 -6.89 -1.93 -20.67
CA CYS A 152 -8.15 -2.05 -21.42
C CYS A 152 -9.19 -1.05 -20.96
N GLU A 153 -9.42 -0.94 -19.65
CA GLU A 153 -10.50 -0.13 -19.08
C GLU A 153 -10.15 1.37 -18.97
N PHE A 154 -8.90 1.69 -18.65
CA PHE A 154 -8.48 3.06 -18.31
C PHE A 154 -7.38 3.61 -19.25
N GLY A 155 -6.75 2.75 -20.04
CA GLY A 155 -5.65 3.08 -20.94
C GLY A 155 -4.26 2.93 -20.33
N GLU A 156 -3.25 2.75 -21.19
CA GLU A 156 -1.85 2.52 -20.79
C GLU A 156 -1.24 3.67 -19.97
N ARG A 157 -1.71 4.91 -20.19
CA ARG A 157 -1.19 6.10 -19.50
C ARG A 157 -1.90 6.39 -18.19
N HIS A 158 -2.88 5.57 -17.80
CA HIS A 158 -3.55 5.76 -16.53
C HIS A 158 -2.56 5.58 -15.36
N PRO A 159 -2.61 6.38 -14.29
CA PRO A 159 -1.68 6.30 -13.16
C PRO A 159 -1.55 4.89 -12.57
N ASP A 160 -2.67 4.15 -12.47
CA ASP A 160 -2.65 2.79 -11.95
C ASP A 160 -2.03 1.79 -12.94
N SER A 161 -2.20 1.97 -14.26
CA SER A 161 -1.51 1.16 -15.27
C SER A 161 0.01 1.36 -15.15
N LEU A 162 0.47 2.61 -15.06
CA LEU A 162 1.88 2.94 -14.90
C LEU A 162 2.45 2.42 -13.57
N THR A 163 1.66 2.43 -12.49
CA THR A 163 2.05 1.86 -11.20
C THR A 163 2.19 0.34 -11.30
N THR A 164 1.24 -0.32 -11.96
CA THR A 164 1.29 -1.77 -12.17
C THR A 164 2.49 -2.17 -13.06
N MET A 165 2.79 -1.39 -14.11
CA MET A 165 3.99 -1.60 -14.94
C MET A 165 5.27 -1.49 -14.10
N SER A 166 5.39 -0.48 -13.24
CA SER A 166 6.56 -0.33 -12.34
C SER A 166 6.69 -1.52 -11.37
N ASN A 167 5.58 -2.00 -10.81
CA ASN A 167 5.59 -3.16 -9.91
C ASN A 167 5.97 -4.45 -10.68
N LEU A 168 5.49 -4.60 -11.91
CA LEU A 168 5.87 -5.72 -12.77
C LEU A 168 7.37 -5.67 -13.11
N ALA A 169 7.90 -4.50 -13.43
CA ALA A 169 9.34 -4.30 -13.66
C ALA A 169 10.16 -4.68 -12.42
N ALA A 170 9.70 -4.33 -11.20
CA ALA A 170 10.37 -4.72 -9.97
C ALA A 170 10.37 -6.25 -9.77
N VAL A 171 9.29 -6.93 -10.08
CA VAL A 171 9.21 -8.41 -9.99
C VAL A 171 10.13 -9.07 -11.02
N LEU A 172 10.11 -8.62 -12.28
CA LEU A 172 11.02 -9.11 -13.33
C LEU A 172 12.49 -8.92 -12.95
N TRP A 173 12.82 -7.78 -12.31
CA TRP A 173 14.16 -7.53 -11.81
C TRP A 173 14.59 -8.55 -10.76
N GLN A 174 13.71 -8.94 -9.86
CA GLN A 174 13.98 -9.96 -8.84
C GLN A 174 14.03 -11.39 -9.41
N GLU A 175 13.28 -11.67 -10.48
CA GLU A 175 13.37 -12.94 -11.22
C GLU A 175 14.68 -13.07 -12.02
N GLY A 176 15.37 -11.97 -12.28
CA GLY A 176 16.60 -11.92 -13.06
C GLY A 176 16.39 -11.49 -14.52
N ASP A 177 15.16 -11.21 -14.94
CA ASP A 177 14.80 -10.71 -16.27
C ASP A 177 15.09 -9.21 -16.41
N ARG A 178 16.35 -8.82 -16.14
CA ARG A 178 16.79 -7.45 -15.94
C ARG A 178 16.60 -6.56 -17.17
N ALA A 179 16.84 -7.11 -18.36
CA ALA A 179 16.66 -6.35 -19.60
C ALA A 179 15.21 -5.96 -19.84
N GLU A 180 14.27 -6.89 -19.61
CA GLU A 180 12.83 -6.63 -19.73
C GLU A 180 12.35 -5.66 -18.63
N ALA A 181 12.79 -5.87 -17.39
CA ALA A 181 12.50 -4.98 -16.27
C ALA A 181 12.92 -3.54 -16.55
N TYR A 182 14.16 -3.35 -17.02
CA TYR A 182 14.70 -2.04 -17.34
C TYR A 182 13.92 -1.37 -18.49
N ALA A 183 13.66 -2.11 -19.58
CA ALA A 183 12.88 -1.59 -20.71
C ALA A 183 11.46 -1.17 -20.29
N LEU A 184 10.80 -1.96 -19.46
CA LEU A 184 9.47 -1.65 -18.95
C LEU A 184 9.48 -0.41 -18.06
N GLN A 185 10.48 -0.28 -17.17
CA GLN A 185 10.61 0.89 -16.32
C GLN A 185 10.95 2.17 -17.10
N GLN A 186 11.75 2.08 -18.17
CA GLN A 186 11.99 3.20 -19.10
C GLN A 186 10.68 3.69 -19.75
N GLN A 187 9.82 2.77 -20.20
CA GLN A 187 8.51 3.13 -20.74
C GLN A 187 7.66 3.88 -19.71
N VAL A 188 7.64 3.43 -18.46
CA VAL A 188 6.92 4.13 -17.37
C VAL A 188 7.43 5.57 -17.20
N VAL A 189 8.76 5.75 -17.14
CA VAL A 189 9.36 7.09 -17.00
C VAL A 189 8.96 7.99 -18.16
N GLU A 190 9.06 7.50 -19.39
CA GLU A 190 8.72 8.29 -20.57
C GLU A 190 7.23 8.67 -20.59
N MET A 191 6.34 7.74 -20.26
CA MET A 191 4.90 8.02 -20.20
C MET A 191 4.56 9.03 -19.09
N ARG A 192 5.19 8.92 -17.91
CA ARG A 192 4.99 9.87 -16.79
C ARG A 192 5.54 11.26 -17.14
N ARG A 193 6.73 11.35 -17.74
CA ARG A 193 7.32 12.62 -18.21
C ARG A 193 6.39 13.36 -19.17
N ARG A 194 5.83 12.63 -20.14
CA ARG A 194 4.89 13.21 -21.13
C ARG A 194 3.54 13.60 -20.53
N GLY A 195 3.08 12.89 -19.49
CA GLY A 195 1.77 13.15 -18.87
C GLY A 195 1.82 14.21 -17.78
N SER A 196 2.74 14.09 -16.82
CA SER A 196 2.79 14.89 -15.58
C SER A 196 4.03 15.79 -15.50
N GLY A 197 5.01 15.59 -16.38
CA GLY A 197 6.28 16.35 -16.39
C GLY A 197 7.36 15.77 -15.48
N GLU A 198 8.59 16.32 -15.60
CA GLU A 198 9.77 15.81 -14.86
C GLU A 198 9.72 16.09 -13.35
N ASN A 199 9.06 17.17 -12.95
CA ASN A 199 9.00 17.60 -11.55
C ASN A 199 7.92 16.90 -10.73
N ASP A 200 7.08 16.09 -11.36
CA ASP A 200 6.05 15.31 -10.68
C ASP A 200 6.69 14.25 -9.76
N GLU A 201 6.13 14.06 -8.57
CA GLU A 201 6.67 13.14 -7.55
C GLU A 201 6.75 11.69 -8.05
N ALA A 202 5.70 11.22 -8.72
CA ALA A 202 5.65 9.86 -9.26
C ALA A 202 6.63 9.67 -10.43
N THR A 203 6.89 10.74 -11.22
CA THR A 203 7.91 10.73 -12.27
C THR A 203 9.30 10.63 -11.66
N ARG A 204 9.60 11.44 -10.65
CA ARG A 204 10.90 11.38 -9.94
C ARG A 204 11.13 10.02 -9.26
N ALA A 205 10.09 9.44 -8.65
CA ALA A 205 10.18 8.10 -8.08
C ALA A 205 10.49 7.04 -9.14
N ALA A 206 9.85 7.11 -10.31
CA ALA A 206 10.12 6.18 -11.40
C ALA A 206 11.54 6.31 -11.97
N VAL A 207 12.07 7.54 -12.04
CA VAL A 207 13.48 7.80 -12.45
C VAL A 207 14.46 7.23 -11.44
N ALA A 208 14.21 7.41 -10.14
CA ALA A 208 15.06 6.87 -9.08
C ALA A 208 15.16 5.33 -9.15
N VAL A 209 14.09 4.64 -9.58
CA VAL A 209 14.14 3.18 -9.81
C VAL A 209 15.09 2.84 -10.97
N ILE A 210 15.07 3.59 -12.09
CA ILE A 210 16.04 3.38 -13.19
C ILE A 210 17.48 3.59 -12.69
N GLU A 211 17.75 4.68 -11.99
CA GLU A 211 19.07 4.94 -11.43
C GLU A 211 19.55 3.84 -10.49
N MET A 212 18.65 3.25 -9.72
CA MET A 212 18.96 2.09 -8.87
C MET A 212 19.33 0.87 -9.71
N MET A 213 18.56 0.58 -10.77
CA MET A 213 18.82 -0.53 -11.70
C MET A 213 20.17 -0.37 -12.43
N GLU A 214 20.54 0.86 -12.78
CA GLU A 214 21.85 1.17 -13.42
C GLU A 214 23.03 0.98 -12.48
N ARG A 215 22.86 1.21 -11.18
CA ARG A 215 23.91 1.04 -10.17
C ARG A 215 24.14 -0.44 -9.80
N ASP A 216 23.14 -1.27 -9.96
CA ASP A 216 23.21 -2.72 -9.72
C ASP A 216 22.85 -3.50 -10.99
N PRO A 217 23.75 -3.54 -12.00
CA PRO A 217 23.48 -4.24 -13.26
C PRO A 217 23.45 -5.77 -13.11
N GLY A 218 23.79 -6.30 -11.92
CA GLY A 218 23.67 -7.72 -11.58
C GLY A 218 24.55 -8.64 -12.41
N TYR A 219 25.84 -8.44 -12.32
CA TYR A 219 26.85 -9.38 -12.80
C TYR A 219 27.10 -10.45 -11.76
#